data_78f0e098985be8ad150e799ea62e8626
#
_entry.id   78f0e098985be8ad150e799ea62e8626
#
_cell.length_a   1.000
_cell.length_b   1.000
_cell.length_c   1.000
_cell.angle_alpha   90.00
_cell.angle_beta   90.00
_cell.angle_gamma   90.00
#
_symmetry.space_group_name_H-M   'P 1'
#
loop_
_entity.id
_entity.type
_entity.pdbx_description
1 polymer ?
#
loop_
_entity_poly.entity_id
_entity_poly.type
_entity_poly.pdbx_seq_one_letter_code
_entity_poly.pdbx_strand_id
1 'polypeptide(L)'
;MPLRFGINGFGRIGRALLRIVLTREDLRSDLQPAAVNDIVPAAQLARLLARDTVQGPFALPVRLEGNALRVGDLRIPVFQEPDPARIDWGQAGTEVVVEATGRFLRRGLASGHLRRPPDTVRTVVLSANSDPSEPADATVCLGLNEGSWDPERQPVVSNASCTTNALALMAKVLHESFGVRRALMNTVHSYTENQRLIDMPHPDPRRSRAAALNIIPTSSTAARSAGLLGVTEDEPVSSDFVGDPRSVVVDLPLIQAVGSLVRVVGWYDNEWGYANRLADLLARIYRKTRGGSENHG
;
A
#
# COMPACT_ATOMS: atom_id res chain seq x y z
N MET A 1 8.29 -12.82 -19.24
CA MET A 1 9.17 -12.61 -18.07
C MET A 1 8.38 -11.85 -17.00
N PRO A 2 8.55 -12.12 -15.71
CA PRO A 2 7.86 -11.40 -14.64
C PRO A 2 8.23 -9.91 -14.64
N LEU A 3 7.34 -9.07 -14.11
CA LEU A 3 7.60 -7.67 -13.84
C LEU A 3 8.59 -7.55 -12.68
N ARG A 4 9.73 -6.91 -12.92
CA ARG A 4 10.77 -6.72 -11.90
C ARG A 4 10.53 -5.41 -11.18
N PHE A 5 10.25 -5.47 -9.87
CA PHE A 5 9.96 -4.27 -9.08
C PHE A 5 10.96 -4.07 -7.93
N GLY A 6 11.28 -2.81 -7.66
CA GLY A 6 12.05 -2.36 -6.51
C GLY A 6 11.13 -1.79 -5.42
N ILE A 7 11.59 -1.83 -4.18
CA ILE A 7 10.91 -1.22 -3.04
C ILE A 7 11.83 -0.17 -2.43
N ASN A 8 11.43 1.09 -2.46
CA ASN A 8 12.09 2.16 -1.74
C ASN A 8 11.37 2.42 -0.41
N GLY A 9 12.05 2.16 0.70
CA GLY A 9 11.47 2.15 2.04
C GLY A 9 10.97 0.77 2.45
N PHE A 10 11.77 0.06 3.26
CA PHE A 10 11.45 -1.29 3.73
C PHE A 10 10.85 -1.28 5.13
N GLY A 11 9.96 -0.29 5.36
CA GLY A 11 9.12 -0.16 6.54
C GLY A 11 8.01 -1.22 6.61
N ARG A 12 6.93 -0.94 7.32
CA ARG A 12 5.80 -1.87 7.47
C ARG A 12 5.19 -2.29 6.14
N ILE A 13 4.84 -1.30 5.29
CA ILE A 13 4.20 -1.55 3.99
C ILE A 13 5.14 -2.26 3.01
N GLY A 14 6.40 -1.82 2.91
CA GLY A 14 7.38 -2.48 2.03
C GLY A 14 7.62 -3.95 2.39
N ARG A 15 7.70 -4.28 3.69
CA ARG A 15 7.83 -5.66 4.15
C ARG A 15 6.55 -6.48 3.94
N ALA A 16 5.37 -5.91 4.20
CA ALA A 16 4.10 -6.57 3.94
C ALA A 16 3.93 -6.89 2.45
N LEU A 17 4.24 -5.94 1.57
CA LEU A 17 4.22 -6.15 0.12
C LEU A 17 5.14 -7.30 -0.30
N LEU A 18 6.38 -7.32 0.20
CA LEU A 18 7.32 -8.40 -0.12
C LEU A 18 6.80 -9.76 0.35
N ARG A 19 6.29 -9.85 1.58
CA ARG A 19 5.68 -11.07 2.12
C ARG A 19 4.53 -11.55 1.25
N ILE A 20 3.61 -10.66 0.87
CA ILE A 20 2.44 -10.96 0.03
C ILE A 20 2.87 -11.50 -1.34
N VAL A 21 3.74 -10.79 -2.04
CA VAL A 21 4.18 -11.22 -3.38
C VAL A 21 4.89 -12.58 -3.35
N LEU A 22 5.63 -12.88 -2.29
CA LEU A 22 6.35 -14.15 -2.16
C LEU A 22 5.45 -15.32 -1.68
N THR A 23 4.28 -15.05 -1.11
CA THR A 23 3.38 -16.09 -0.60
C THR A 23 2.13 -16.30 -1.44
N ARG A 24 1.66 -15.29 -2.18
CA ARG A 24 0.52 -15.40 -3.09
C ARG A 24 0.92 -16.14 -4.37
N GLU A 25 0.33 -17.30 -4.59
CA GLU A 25 0.65 -18.17 -5.74
C GLU A 25 0.28 -17.53 -7.08
N ASP A 26 -0.81 -16.79 -7.14
CA ASP A 26 -1.29 -16.07 -8.32
C ASP A 26 -0.38 -14.94 -8.78
N LEU A 27 0.56 -14.49 -7.95
CA LEU A 27 1.49 -13.42 -8.25
C LEU A 27 2.92 -13.89 -8.60
N ARG A 28 3.27 -15.13 -8.29
CA ARG A 28 4.65 -15.65 -8.41
C ARG A 28 5.19 -15.69 -9.84
N SER A 29 4.32 -15.94 -10.83
CA SER A 29 4.69 -15.93 -12.25
C SER A 29 4.83 -14.51 -12.81
N ASP A 30 4.11 -13.56 -12.24
CA ASP A 30 3.90 -12.23 -12.78
C ASP A 30 4.82 -11.19 -12.18
N LEU A 31 5.21 -11.35 -10.90
CA LEU A 31 5.96 -10.35 -10.13
C LEU A 31 7.25 -10.92 -9.56
N GLN A 32 8.35 -10.19 -9.71
CA GLN A 32 9.64 -10.53 -9.14
C GLN A 32 10.23 -9.35 -8.38
N PRO A 33 10.47 -9.46 -7.06
CA PRO A 33 11.24 -8.47 -6.32
C PRO A 33 12.67 -8.39 -6.87
N ALA A 34 13.08 -7.22 -7.33
CA ALA A 34 14.38 -7.00 -7.95
C ALA A 34 15.40 -6.46 -6.94
N ALA A 35 15.01 -5.48 -6.13
CA ALA A 35 15.84 -4.87 -5.10
C ALA A 35 15.00 -4.18 -4.02
N VAL A 36 15.64 -3.94 -2.89
CA VAL A 36 15.14 -3.08 -1.82
C VAL A 36 16.12 -1.91 -1.62
N ASN A 37 15.61 -0.73 -1.36
CA ASN A 37 16.41 0.39 -0.85
C ASN A 37 15.85 0.86 0.50
N ASP A 38 16.73 1.03 1.48
CA ASP A 38 16.41 1.67 2.76
C ASP A 38 17.67 2.22 3.39
N ILE A 39 17.58 3.31 4.14
CA ILE A 39 18.73 3.90 4.86
C ILE A 39 19.16 3.06 6.06
N VAL A 40 18.33 2.11 6.50
CA VAL A 40 18.61 1.18 7.60
C VAL A 40 19.50 0.03 7.13
N PRO A 41 20.47 -0.42 7.94
CA PRO A 41 21.35 -1.54 7.58
C PRO A 41 20.58 -2.83 7.25
N ALA A 42 21.00 -3.52 6.19
CA ALA A 42 20.35 -4.74 5.70
C ALA A 42 20.16 -5.84 6.77
N ALA A 43 21.06 -5.93 7.75
CA ALA A 43 20.94 -6.87 8.87
C ALA A 43 19.70 -6.60 9.75
N GLN A 44 19.36 -5.34 9.95
CA GLN A 44 18.14 -4.98 10.71
C GLN A 44 16.89 -5.25 9.86
N LEU A 45 16.95 -4.94 8.56
CA LEU A 45 15.86 -5.22 7.62
C LEU A 45 15.54 -6.71 7.54
N ALA A 46 16.58 -7.56 7.50
CA ALA A 46 16.43 -9.02 7.52
C ALA A 46 15.70 -9.52 8.79
N ARG A 47 16.08 -8.99 9.96
CA ARG A 47 15.42 -9.34 11.24
C ARG A 47 13.94 -8.93 11.26
N LEU A 48 13.65 -7.70 10.81
CA LEU A 48 12.27 -7.17 10.76
C LEU A 48 11.42 -7.87 9.71
N LEU A 49 12.00 -8.35 8.62
CA LEU A 49 11.29 -9.17 7.64
C LEU A 49 10.99 -10.57 8.20
N ALA A 50 11.95 -11.18 8.89
CA ALA A 50 11.78 -12.52 9.44
C ALA A 50 10.74 -12.60 10.55
N ARG A 51 10.58 -11.51 11.34
CA ARG A 51 9.66 -11.47 12.49
C ARG A 51 8.95 -10.13 12.54
N ASP A 52 7.64 -10.19 12.59
CA ASP A 52 6.76 -9.02 12.71
C ASP A 52 5.83 -9.21 13.90
N THR A 53 5.59 -8.15 14.67
CA THR A 53 4.75 -8.21 15.88
C THR A 53 3.29 -8.46 15.56
N VAL A 54 2.80 -7.93 14.44
CA VAL A 54 1.39 -8.06 14.02
C VAL A 54 1.20 -9.27 13.13
N GLN A 55 2.06 -9.42 12.09
CA GLN A 55 1.94 -10.47 11.08
C GLN A 55 2.67 -11.77 11.45
N GLY A 56 3.31 -11.82 12.62
CA GLY A 56 4.03 -13.00 13.07
C GLY A 56 5.30 -13.32 12.28
N PRO A 57 5.87 -14.53 12.47
CA PRO A 57 7.04 -14.96 11.73
C PRO A 57 6.73 -15.12 10.24
N PHE A 58 7.71 -14.82 9.39
CA PHE A 58 7.55 -15.02 7.95
C PHE A 58 7.68 -16.52 7.60
N ALA A 59 6.80 -17.00 6.73
CA ALA A 59 6.77 -18.42 6.36
C ALA A 59 8.02 -18.88 5.60
N LEU A 60 8.71 -17.97 4.90
CA LEU A 60 9.94 -18.26 4.18
C LEU A 60 11.17 -17.93 5.03
N PRO A 61 12.25 -18.74 4.96
CA PRO A 61 13.48 -18.45 5.66
C PRO A 61 14.14 -17.17 5.12
N VAL A 62 14.54 -16.28 6.04
CA VAL A 62 15.23 -15.03 5.71
C VAL A 62 16.65 -15.09 6.24
N ARG A 63 17.63 -14.81 5.39
CA ARG A 63 19.06 -14.74 5.73
C ARG A 63 19.68 -13.48 5.12
N LEU A 64 20.77 -13.04 5.67
CA LEU A 64 21.60 -11.98 5.09
C LEU A 64 22.78 -12.63 4.34
N GLU A 65 23.00 -12.24 3.08
CA GLU A 65 24.13 -12.63 2.25
C GLU A 65 24.87 -11.39 1.74
N GLY A 66 25.91 -10.98 2.44
CA GLY A 66 26.57 -9.69 2.17
C GLY A 66 25.58 -8.54 2.37
N ASN A 67 25.37 -7.72 1.34
CA ASN A 67 24.37 -6.65 1.33
C ASN A 67 23.10 -7.06 0.54
N ALA A 68 22.62 -8.28 0.74
CA ALA A 68 21.40 -8.78 0.11
C ALA A 68 20.57 -9.61 1.10
N LEU A 69 19.26 -9.55 0.95
CA LEU A 69 18.31 -10.44 1.62
C LEU A 69 18.21 -11.74 0.81
N ARG A 70 18.45 -12.88 1.46
CA ARG A 70 18.12 -14.20 0.92
C ARG A 70 16.77 -14.60 1.51
N VAL A 71 15.76 -14.73 0.68
CA VAL A 71 14.40 -15.13 1.08
C VAL A 71 14.00 -16.36 0.28
N GLY A 72 13.99 -17.52 0.93
CA GLY A 72 13.97 -18.80 0.21
C GLY A 72 15.13 -18.87 -0.77
N ASP A 73 14.84 -19.09 -2.06
CA ASP A 73 15.82 -19.17 -3.14
C ASP A 73 16.13 -17.81 -3.80
N LEU A 74 15.40 -16.78 -3.44
CA LEU A 74 15.59 -15.44 -4.03
C LEU A 74 16.69 -14.68 -3.30
N ARG A 75 17.57 -14.04 -4.07
CA ARG A 75 18.56 -13.09 -3.60
C ARG A 75 18.14 -11.69 -4.01
N ILE A 76 17.85 -10.83 -3.04
CA ILE A 76 17.33 -9.47 -3.23
C ILE A 76 18.40 -8.49 -2.71
N PRO A 77 19.12 -7.77 -3.59
CA PRO A 77 20.10 -6.77 -3.18
C PRO A 77 19.42 -5.65 -2.38
N VAL A 78 20.16 -5.12 -1.40
CA VAL A 78 19.74 -3.99 -0.57
C VAL A 78 20.65 -2.80 -0.87
N PHE A 79 20.06 -1.73 -1.37
CA PHE A 79 20.73 -0.44 -1.49
C PHE A 79 20.51 0.39 -0.22
N GLN A 80 21.40 1.35 0.02
CA GLN A 80 21.34 2.26 1.18
C GLN A 80 21.52 3.71 0.75
N GLU A 81 20.77 4.12 -0.26
CA GLU A 81 20.87 5.45 -0.86
C GLU A 81 19.67 6.33 -0.43
N PRO A 82 19.91 7.47 0.21
CA PRO A 82 18.84 8.36 0.64
C PRO A 82 18.20 9.17 -0.50
N ASP A 83 18.90 9.36 -1.63
CA ASP A 83 18.41 10.12 -2.78
C ASP A 83 17.83 9.19 -3.85
N PRO A 84 16.53 9.28 -4.17
CA PRO A 84 15.87 8.45 -5.19
C PRO A 84 16.59 8.51 -6.56
N ALA A 85 17.15 9.66 -6.89
CA ALA A 85 17.86 9.85 -8.15
C ALA A 85 19.18 9.11 -8.24
N ARG A 86 19.75 8.66 -7.14
CA ARG A 86 21.05 7.99 -7.06
C ARG A 86 20.95 6.49 -6.83
N ILE A 87 19.76 5.96 -6.56
CA ILE A 87 19.59 4.51 -6.41
C ILE A 87 19.80 3.83 -7.76
N ASP A 88 20.70 2.85 -7.79
CA ASP A 88 21.04 2.09 -9.01
C ASP A 88 20.03 0.97 -9.27
N TRP A 89 18.81 1.36 -9.61
CA TRP A 89 17.77 0.41 -9.98
C TRP A 89 18.09 -0.40 -11.23
N GLY A 90 18.91 0.15 -12.14
CA GLY A 90 19.33 -0.51 -13.37
C GLY A 90 20.17 -1.75 -13.10
N GLN A 91 21.11 -1.70 -12.14
CA GLN A 91 21.90 -2.85 -11.72
C GLN A 91 21.04 -4.06 -11.29
N ALA A 92 19.87 -3.78 -10.70
CA ALA A 92 18.92 -4.82 -10.33
C ALA A 92 17.92 -5.16 -11.45
N GLY A 93 17.94 -4.47 -12.58
CA GLY A 93 16.98 -4.63 -13.66
C GLY A 93 15.55 -4.32 -13.24
N THR A 94 15.37 -3.31 -12.40
CA THR A 94 14.06 -2.87 -11.89
C THR A 94 13.29 -2.10 -12.96
N GLU A 95 12.02 -2.43 -13.16
CA GLU A 95 11.12 -1.78 -14.14
C GLU A 95 10.09 -0.87 -13.48
N VAL A 96 9.67 -1.22 -12.25
CA VAL A 96 8.72 -0.46 -11.45
C VAL A 96 9.28 -0.27 -10.05
N VAL A 97 9.13 0.92 -9.48
CA VAL A 97 9.51 1.19 -8.08
C VAL A 97 8.26 1.45 -7.26
N VAL A 98 8.13 0.76 -6.14
CA VAL A 98 7.15 1.10 -5.09
C VAL A 98 7.84 2.03 -4.09
N GLU A 99 7.39 3.27 -4.05
CA GLU A 99 7.85 4.29 -3.12
C GLU A 99 7.05 4.16 -1.81
N ALA A 100 7.68 3.60 -0.79
CA ALA A 100 7.08 3.27 0.50
C ALA A 100 7.76 3.94 1.71
N THR A 101 8.57 4.99 1.47
CA THR A 101 9.21 5.75 2.56
C THR A 101 8.29 6.78 3.21
N GLY A 102 7.21 7.18 2.52
CA GLY A 102 6.35 8.30 2.91
C GLY A 102 7.02 9.68 2.77
N ARG A 103 8.21 9.78 2.19
CA ARG A 103 8.97 11.02 2.05
C ARG A 103 8.86 11.66 0.67
N PHE A 104 8.76 10.85 -0.38
CA PHE A 104 8.78 11.32 -1.77
C PHE A 104 7.37 11.27 -2.38
N LEU A 105 6.42 11.96 -1.73
CA LEU A 105 5.01 11.96 -2.12
C LEU A 105 4.65 13.02 -3.16
N ARG A 106 5.55 13.95 -3.48
CA ARG A 106 5.43 14.90 -4.57
C ARG A 106 5.85 14.25 -5.87
N ARG A 107 5.11 14.53 -6.94
CA ARG A 107 5.39 13.95 -8.27
C ARG A 107 6.84 14.17 -8.72
N GLY A 108 7.38 15.38 -8.57
CA GLY A 108 8.77 15.70 -8.96
C GLY A 108 9.80 14.90 -8.16
N LEU A 109 9.60 14.76 -6.84
CA LEU A 109 10.50 13.98 -5.99
C LEU A 109 10.43 12.47 -6.34
N ALA A 110 9.23 11.94 -6.51
CA ALA A 110 9.03 10.54 -6.89
C ALA A 110 9.60 10.23 -8.28
N SER A 111 9.54 11.19 -9.20
CA SER A 111 10.14 11.07 -10.54
C SER A 111 11.65 10.86 -10.50
N GLY A 112 12.33 11.13 -9.38
CA GLY A 112 13.73 10.80 -9.18
C GLY A 112 14.06 9.31 -9.33
N HIS A 113 13.08 8.42 -9.19
CA HIS A 113 13.24 6.99 -9.47
C HIS A 113 13.18 6.63 -10.95
N LEU A 114 12.53 7.44 -11.78
CA LEU A 114 12.36 7.14 -13.22
C LEU A 114 13.72 7.11 -13.93
N ARG A 115 13.91 6.12 -14.81
CA ARG A 115 15.12 5.96 -15.63
C ARG A 115 14.72 5.72 -17.08
N ARG A 116 15.50 6.31 -17.99
CA ARG A 116 15.39 6.05 -19.43
C ARG A 116 16.27 4.88 -19.83
N PRO A 117 16.00 4.24 -20.99
CA PRO A 117 16.87 3.18 -21.50
C PRO A 117 18.37 3.59 -21.52
N PRO A 118 19.29 2.65 -21.20
CA PRO A 118 19.08 1.22 -20.97
C PRO A 118 18.51 0.87 -19.59
N ASP A 119 18.58 1.76 -18.61
CA ASP A 119 18.10 1.55 -17.23
C ASP A 119 16.62 1.94 -17.15
N THR A 120 15.74 0.95 -17.06
CA THR A 120 14.31 1.18 -17.31
C THR A 120 13.44 1.10 -16.08
N VAL A 121 13.46 2.10 -15.20
CA VAL A 121 12.32 2.31 -14.30
C VAL A 121 11.28 3.15 -15.03
N ARG A 122 10.18 2.53 -15.43
CA ARG A 122 9.12 3.17 -16.23
C ARG A 122 7.98 3.71 -15.40
N THR A 123 7.75 3.14 -14.22
CA THR A 123 6.62 3.50 -13.36
C THR A 123 7.05 3.58 -11.90
N VAL A 124 6.53 4.57 -11.21
CA VAL A 124 6.65 4.72 -9.75
C VAL A 124 5.27 4.65 -9.13
N VAL A 125 5.09 3.72 -8.19
CA VAL A 125 3.85 3.55 -7.42
C VAL A 125 4.06 4.12 -6.03
N LEU A 126 3.35 5.19 -5.69
CA LEU A 126 3.35 5.74 -4.33
C LEU A 126 2.47 4.88 -3.41
N SER A 127 3.01 4.43 -2.31
CA SER A 127 2.26 3.70 -1.27
C SER A 127 1.55 4.62 -0.28
N ALA A 128 1.05 5.74 -0.77
CA ALA A 128 0.32 6.74 0.00
C ALA A 128 -0.41 7.70 -0.95
N ASN A 129 -1.27 8.56 -0.41
CA ASN A 129 -1.77 9.70 -1.17
C ASN A 129 -0.60 10.61 -1.56
N SER A 130 -0.59 11.09 -2.80
CA SER A 130 0.37 12.11 -3.24
C SER A 130 0.14 13.44 -2.53
N ASP A 131 1.18 14.25 -2.46
CA ASP A 131 1.11 15.62 -1.91
C ASP A 131 0.17 16.47 -2.79
N PRO A 132 -0.86 17.13 -2.23
CA PRO A 132 -1.78 17.94 -3.00
C PRO A 132 -1.14 19.14 -3.71
N SER A 133 0.01 19.63 -3.24
CA SER A 133 0.72 20.75 -3.86
C SER A 133 1.42 20.35 -5.16
N GLU A 134 1.75 19.08 -5.32
CA GLU A 134 2.36 18.50 -6.51
C GLU A 134 1.90 17.04 -6.64
N PRO A 135 0.66 16.82 -7.13
CA PRO A 135 0.04 15.50 -7.14
C PRO A 135 0.72 14.56 -8.14
N ALA A 136 0.61 13.25 -7.90
CA ALA A 136 0.97 12.21 -8.85
C ALA A 136 0.18 12.35 -10.15
N ASP A 137 0.67 11.76 -11.25
CA ASP A 137 0.01 11.81 -12.55
C ASP A 137 -1.39 11.18 -12.51
N ALA A 138 -1.57 10.17 -11.66
CA ALA A 138 -2.87 9.53 -11.39
C ALA A 138 -2.96 9.06 -9.93
N THR A 139 -4.19 8.93 -9.44
CA THR A 139 -4.51 8.18 -8.23
C THR A 139 -5.42 7.03 -8.62
N VAL A 140 -4.96 5.80 -8.39
CA VAL A 140 -5.66 4.58 -8.77
C VAL A 140 -6.14 3.85 -7.54
N CYS A 141 -7.40 3.46 -7.57
CA CYS A 141 -7.98 2.51 -6.65
C CYS A 141 -8.65 1.39 -7.44
N LEU A 142 -8.22 0.18 -7.20
CA LEU A 142 -8.71 -1.00 -7.88
C LEU A 142 -10.19 -1.24 -7.58
N GLY A 143 -10.95 -1.61 -8.59
CA GLY A 143 -12.40 -1.76 -8.53
C GLY A 143 -13.18 -0.45 -8.74
N LEU A 144 -12.48 0.69 -8.97
CA LEU A 144 -13.13 1.98 -9.17
C LEU A 144 -12.71 2.69 -10.46
N ASN A 145 -11.42 2.98 -10.62
CA ASN A 145 -10.95 3.86 -11.68
C ASN A 145 -9.68 3.38 -12.39
N GLU A 146 -9.24 2.18 -12.14
CA GLU A 146 -8.04 1.61 -12.74
C GLU A 146 -8.12 1.47 -14.27
N GLY A 147 -9.32 1.48 -14.82
CA GLY A 147 -9.54 1.44 -16.26
C GLY A 147 -9.05 2.70 -16.99
N SER A 148 -9.13 3.85 -16.33
CA SER A 148 -8.75 5.16 -16.90
C SER A 148 -7.27 5.47 -16.79
N TRP A 149 -6.47 4.68 -16.06
CA TRP A 149 -5.04 4.92 -15.88
C TRP A 149 -4.21 4.33 -17.02
N ASP A 150 -3.32 5.15 -17.55
CA ASP A 150 -2.36 4.79 -18.59
C ASP A 150 -0.93 4.90 -18.03
N PRO A 151 -0.22 3.77 -17.78
CA PRO A 151 1.12 3.78 -17.22
C PRO A 151 2.17 4.42 -18.11
N GLU A 152 1.96 4.48 -19.44
CA GLU A 152 2.92 5.10 -20.36
C GLU A 152 2.87 6.63 -20.29
N ARG A 153 1.68 7.19 -20.09
CA ARG A 153 1.45 8.64 -20.00
C ARG A 153 1.50 9.16 -18.57
N GLN A 154 1.25 8.29 -17.59
CA GLN A 154 1.10 8.61 -16.19
C GLN A 154 2.06 7.75 -15.34
N PRO A 155 3.39 7.96 -15.48
CA PRO A 155 4.40 7.09 -14.89
C PRO A 155 4.48 7.17 -13.36
N VAL A 156 3.99 8.24 -12.73
CA VAL A 156 3.92 8.36 -11.27
C VAL A 156 2.48 8.20 -10.82
N VAL A 157 2.16 7.07 -10.20
CA VAL A 157 0.79 6.74 -9.78
C VAL A 157 0.72 6.55 -8.27
N SER A 158 -0.30 7.11 -7.64
CA SER A 158 -0.63 6.87 -6.24
C SER A 158 -1.64 5.73 -6.11
N ASN A 159 -1.38 4.78 -5.20
CA ASN A 159 -2.34 3.75 -4.78
C ASN A 159 -3.31 4.27 -3.70
N ALA A 160 -3.45 5.58 -3.57
CA ALA A 160 -4.23 6.28 -2.55
C ALA A 160 -3.84 5.88 -1.10
N SER A 161 -4.76 5.91 -0.14
CA SER A 161 -4.56 5.46 1.24
C SER A 161 -5.33 4.18 1.57
N CYS A 162 -4.97 3.52 2.66
CA CYS A 162 -5.71 2.36 3.17
C CYS A 162 -7.18 2.68 3.46
N THR A 163 -7.44 3.80 4.13
CA THR A 163 -8.80 4.27 4.41
C THR A 163 -9.55 4.64 3.13
N THR A 164 -8.86 5.23 2.15
CA THR A 164 -9.45 5.53 0.83
C THR A 164 -9.89 4.24 0.13
N ASN A 165 -9.04 3.23 0.10
CA ASN A 165 -9.36 1.94 -0.50
C ASN A 165 -10.55 1.25 0.19
N ALA A 166 -10.72 1.41 1.50
CA ALA A 166 -11.87 0.88 2.23
C ALA A 166 -13.16 1.67 1.98
N LEU A 167 -13.10 3.00 2.19
CA LEU A 167 -14.28 3.86 2.18
C LEU A 167 -14.97 3.90 0.83
N ALA A 168 -14.20 4.03 -0.23
CA ALA A 168 -14.78 4.36 -1.50
C ALA A 168 -15.48 3.18 -2.19
N LEU A 169 -15.15 1.93 -1.83
CA LEU A 169 -15.98 0.76 -2.18
C LEU A 169 -17.35 0.82 -1.56
N MET A 170 -17.39 1.03 -0.25
CA MET A 170 -18.66 1.18 0.44
C MET A 170 -19.45 2.32 -0.17
N ALA A 171 -18.80 3.46 -0.42
CA ALA A 171 -19.44 4.64 -1.02
C ALA A 171 -19.96 4.36 -2.45
N LYS A 172 -19.19 3.62 -3.27
CA LYS A 172 -19.60 3.21 -4.62
C LYS A 172 -20.87 2.36 -4.57
N VAL A 173 -20.84 1.26 -3.82
CA VAL A 173 -21.98 0.35 -3.70
C VAL A 173 -23.22 1.09 -3.19
N LEU A 174 -23.08 1.90 -2.14
CA LEU A 174 -24.19 2.67 -1.60
C LEU A 174 -24.73 3.71 -2.61
N HIS A 175 -23.84 4.38 -3.35
CA HIS A 175 -24.26 5.39 -4.33
C HIS A 175 -24.94 4.76 -5.55
N GLU A 176 -24.40 3.68 -6.08
CA GLU A 176 -24.97 2.98 -7.24
C GLU A 176 -26.31 2.30 -6.89
N SER A 177 -26.45 1.81 -5.64
CA SER A 177 -27.67 1.12 -5.21
C SER A 177 -28.78 2.07 -4.72
N PHE A 178 -28.42 3.19 -4.08
CA PHE A 178 -29.39 4.04 -3.35
C PHE A 178 -29.30 5.53 -3.67
N GLY A 179 -28.30 5.99 -4.41
CA GLY A 179 -28.13 7.40 -4.76
C GLY A 179 -27.79 8.29 -3.56
N VAL A 180 -26.58 8.13 -2.98
CA VAL A 180 -26.11 8.91 -1.83
C VAL A 180 -26.07 10.41 -2.15
N ARG A 181 -26.79 11.23 -1.39
CA ARG A 181 -26.79 12.68 -1.51
C ARG A 181 -25.78 13.38 -0.61
N ARG A 182 -25.60 12.87 0.60
CA ARG A 182 -24.65 13.38 1.61
C ARG A 182 -24.13 12.22 2.43
N ALA A 183 -22.85 12.27 2.80
CA ALA A 183 -22.23 11.28 3.66
C ALA A 183 -21.31 11.95 4.68
N LEU A 184 -21.22 11.37 5.87
CA LEU A 184 -20.22 11.68 6.86
C LEU A 184 -19.41 10.42 7.10
N MET A 185 -18.08 10.53 7.03
CA MET A 185 -17.18 9.43 7.31
C MET A 185 -16.48 9.70 8.65
N ASN A 186 -16.47 8.67 9.49
CA ASN A 186 -15.60 8.59 10.66
C ASN A 186 -14.80 7.30 10.60
N THR A 187 -13.51 7.35 10.90
CA THR A 187 -12.65 6.18 10.99
C THR A 187 -11.96 6.13 12.34
N VAL A 188 -11.94 4.93 12.95
CA VAL A 188 -11.08 4.62 14.09
C VAL A 188 -9.91 3.82 13.54
N HIS A 189 -8.73 4.43 13.54
CA HIS A 189 -7.56 3.90 12.84
C HIS A 189 -6.48 3.48 13.84
N SER A 190 -5.80 2.37 13.59
CA SER A 190 -4.58 2.00 14.33
C SER A 190 -3.55 3.13 14.21
N TYR A 191 -2.74 3.34 15.25
CA TYR A 191 -1.65 4.32 15.18
C TYR A 191 -0.60 3.89 14.14
N THR A 192 0.05 4.89 13.58
CA THR A 192 1.04 4.72 12.51
C THR A 192 2.34 5.41 12.89
N GLU A 193 3.40 5.21 12.12
CA GLU A 193 4.75 5.74 12.38
C GLU A 193 4.79 7.26 12.61
N ASN A 194 3.89 8.02 11.99
CA ASN A 194 3.85 9.48 12.16
C ASN A 194 3.16 9.94 13.46
N GLN A 195 2.77 9.02 14.33
CA GLN A 195 2.23 9.30 15.68
C GLN A 195 3.26 8.96 16.74
N ARG A 196 3.33 9.78 17.80
CA ARG A 196 4.33 9.62 18.86
C ARG A 196 3.96 8.48 19.79
N LEU A 197 4.93 7.63 20.13
CA LEU A 197 4.74 6.58 21.13
C LEU A 197 4.62 7.16 22.54
N ILE A 198 5.42 8.20 22.81
CA ILE A 198 5.38 9.00 24.04
C ILE A 198 5.21 10.48 23.69
N ASP A 199 4.85 11.33 24.66
CA ASP A 199 4.70 12.77 24.44
C ASP A 199 6.01 13.37 23.90
N MET A 200 5.99 13.87 22.66
CA MET A 200 7.15 14.47 21.99
C MET A 200 6.70 15.53 20.98
N PRO A 201 7.53 16.54 20.67
CA PRO A 201 7.18 17.56 19.69
C PRO A 201 6.74 16.99 18.35
N HIS A 202 5.64 17.55 17.81
CA HIS A 202 5.12 17.24 16.48
C HIS A 202 4.47 18.52 15.90
N PRO A 203 4.53 18.77 14.56
CA PRO A 203 3.88 19.93 13.94
C PRO A 203 2.37 20.02 14.21
N ASP A 204 1.67 18.90 14.26
CA ASP A 204 0.30 18.81 14.77
C ASP A 204 0.32 18.61 16.29
N PRO A 205 -0.20 19.55 17.09
CA PRO A 205 -0.17 19.45 18.57
C PRO A 205 -0.87 18.22 19.12
N ARG A 206 -1.92 17.72 18.47
CA ARG A 206 -2.64 16.50 18.90
C ARG A 206 -1.78 15.26 18.69
N ARG A 207 -1.01 15.19 17.61
CA ARG A 207 -0.09 14.08 17.31
C ARG A 207 1.19 14.12 18.16
N SER A 208 1.42 15.17 18.96
CA SER A 208 2.52 15.23 19.92
C SER A 208 2.28 14.35 21.15
N ARG A 209 1.06 13.85 21.35
CA ARG A 209 0.67 13.02 22.49
C ARG A 209 0.87 11.54 22.19
N ALA A 210 1.07 10.75 23.26
CA ALA A 210 1.29 9.31 23.21
C ALA A 210 0.11 8.56 22.55
N ALA A 211 0.33 8.02 21.36
CA ALA A 211 -0.73 7.39 20.55
C ALA A 211 -1.32 6.13 21.18
N ALA A 212 -0.50 5.33 21.90
CA ALA A 212 -0.95 4.10 22.53
C ALA A 212 -1.87 4.33 23.75
N LEU A 213 -1.87 5.55 24.31
CA LEU A 213 -2.64 5.91 25.51
C LEU A 213 -3.79 6.89 25.21
N ASN A 214 -3.96 7.31 23.97
CA ASN A 214 -4.92 8.34 23.61
C ASN A 214 -5.67 8.01 22.32
N ILE A 215 -6.94 8.41 22.26
CA ILE A 215 -7.66 8.60 21.00
C ILE A 215 -7.32 10.01 20.50
N ILE A 216 -6.61 10.09 19.38
CA ILE A 216 -6.10 11.34 18.82
C ILE A 216 -6.97 11.77 17.64
N PRO A 217 -7.84 12.81 17.76
CA PRO A 217 -8.56 13.35 16.62
C PRO A 217 -7.58 13.92 15.59
N THR A 218 -7.71 13.48 14.35
CA THR A 218 -6.84 13.92 13.25
C THR A 218 -7.60 14.04 11.94
N SER A 219 -7.09 14.81 11.00
CA SER A 219 -7.63 14.89 9.65
C SER A 219 -7.32 13.64 8.84
N SER A 220 -8.22 13.26 7.93
CA SER A 220 -8.02 12.21 6.94
C SER A 220 -8.23 12.74 5.54
N THR A 221 -7.38 12.32 4.60
CA THR A 221 -7.49 12.63 3.17
C THR A 221 -8.28 11.58 2.39
N ALA A 222 -8.97 10.68 3.10
CA ALA A 222 -9.53 9.43 2.56
C ALA A 222 -10.79 9.57 1.67
N ALA A 223 -11.20 10.74 1.28
CA ALA A 223 -12.50 10.97 0.60
C ALA A 223 -12.53 10.56 -0.90
N ARG A 224 -11.61 9.74 -1.42
CA ARG A 224 -11.58 9.36 -2.84
C ARG A 224 -11.21 7.89 -3.06
N SER A 225 -12.15 7.09 -3.59
CA SER A 225 -12.03 5.83 -4.39
C SER A 225 -12.00 4.44 -3.71
N ALA A 226 -12.41 3.39 -4.43
CA ALA A 226 -12.79 2.04 -3.97
C ALA A 226 -11.91 0.88 -4.46
N GLY A 227 -11.88 -0.21 -3.74
CA GLY A 227 -11.31 -1.53 -4.06
C GLY A 227 -11.92 -2.66 -3.19
N LEU A 228 -11.99 -3.88 -3.60
CA LEU A 228 -12.54 -5.17 -3.12
C LEU A 228 -13.21 -5.22 -1.71
N LEU A 229 -14.51 -5.46 -1.69
CA LEU A 229 -15.38 -5.46 -0.52
C LEU A 229 -15.77 -6.89 -0.11
N GLY A 230 -15.81 -7.17 1.19
CA GLY A 230 -16.43 -8.34 1.79
C GLY A 230 -17.58 -7.97 2.71
N VAL A 231 -18.29 -8.99 3.22
CA VAL A 231 -19.35 -8.85 4.23
C VAL A 231 -19.16 -9.89 5.32
N THR A 232 -19.65 -9.62 6.53
CA THR A 232 -19.68 -10.58 7.64
C THR A 232 -20.96 -10.46 8.46
N GLU A 233 -21.40 -11.55 9.07
CA GLU A 233 -22.49 -11.64 10.02
C GLU A 233 -22.03 -12.10 11.42
N ASP A 234 -20.71 -12.28 11.63
CA ASP A 234 -20.10 -12.98 12.77
C ASP A 234 -19.89 -12.11 14.02
N GLU A 235 -20.36 -10.86 14.05
CA GLU A 235 -20.13 -9.91 15.16
C GLU A 235 -18.64 -9.75 15.55
N PRO A 236 -17.74 -9.46 14.61
CA PRO A 236 -16.29 -9.47 14.83
C PRO A 236 -15.79 -8.26 15.61
N VAL A 237 -14.53 -8.35 16.04
CA VAL A 237 -13.77 -7.25 16.62
C VAL A 237 -12.52 -6.95 15.77
N SER A 238 -11.87 -5.82 16.02
CA SER A 238 -10.77 -5.33 15.19
C SER A 238 -9.61 -6.32 14.97
N SER A 239 -9.30 -7.17 15.96
CA SER A 239 -8.22 -8.17 15.84
C SER A 239 -8.52 -9.31 14.88
N ASP A 240 -9.79 -9.56 14.57
CA ASP A 240 -10.21 -10.63 13.65
C ASP A 240 -9.85 -10.29 12.18
N PHE A 241 -9.56 -9.03 11.90
CA PHE A 241 -9.17 -8.54 10.58
C PHE A 241 -7.67 -8.40 10.37
N VAL A 242 -6.83 -8.77 11.36
CA VAL A 242 -5.38 -8.80 11.18
C VAL A 242 -5.01 -9.85 10.13
N GLY A 243 -4.33 -9.40 9.08
CA GLY A 243 -3.97 -10.25 7.94
C GLY A 243 -5.09 -10.43 6.89
N ASP A 244 -6.23 -9.74 7.01
CA ASP A 244 -7.28 -9.78 5.99
C ASP A 244 -6.82 -9.07 4.70
N PRO A 245 -6.82 -9.77 3.54
CA PRO A 245 -6.37 -9.18 2.28
C PRO A 245 -7.40 -8.25 1.63
N ARG A 246 -8.64 -8.20 2.10
CA ARG A 246 -9.70 -7.36 1.53
C ARG A 246 -9.48 -5.89 1.90
N SER A 247 -9.95 -4.99 1.06
CA SER A 247 -9.89 -3.56 1.34
C SER A 247 -10.83 -3.13 2.45
N VAL A 248 -11.97 -3.81 2.57
CA VAL A 248 -12.99 -3.58 3.59
C VAL A 248 -13.90 -4.79 3.73
N VAL A 249 -14.35 -5.06 4.95
CA VAL A 249 -15.39 -6.04 5.26
C VAL A 249 -16.53 -5.31 5.96
N VAL A 250 -17.70 -5.29 5.33
CA VAL A 250 -18.90 -4.64 5.89
C VAL A 250 -19.53 -5.55 6.94
N ASP A 251 -19.80 -4.99 8.09
CA ASP A 251 -20.42 -5.64 9.24
C ASP A 251 -21.95 -5.49 9.13
N LEU A 252 -22.62 -6.55 8.69
CA LEU A 252 -24.06 -6.49 8.41
C LEU A 252 -24.89 -6.26 9.68
N PRO A 253 -24.64 -6.91 10.83
CA PRO A 253 -25.32 -6.64 12.10
C PRO A 253 -25.25 -5.17 12.56
N LEU A 254 -24.22 -4.43 12.17
CA LEU A 254 -24.04 -3.03 12.55
C LEU A 254 -24.67 -2.04 11.56
N ILE A 255 -25.29 -2.51 10.49
CA ILE A 255 -26.05 -1.65 9.57
C ILE A 255 -27.33 -1.19 10.27
N GLN A 256 -27.55 0.13 10.27
CA GLN A 256 -28.76 0.73 10.84
C GLN A 256 -29.36 1.73 9.86
N ALA A 257 -30.67 1.71 9.71
CA ALA A 257 -31.41 2.64 8.88
C ALA A 257 -32.52 3.34 9.68
N VAL A 258 -32.58 4.67 9.55
CA VAL A 258 -33.64 5.49 10.12
C VAL A 258 -34.13 6.47 9.04
N GLY A 259 -35.29 6.19 8.46
CA GLY A 259 -35.77 6.92 7.28
C GLY A 259 -34.78 6.81 6.11
N SER A 260 -34.29 7.95 5.64
CA SER A 260 -33.28 8.01 4.56
C SER A 260 -31.84 8.04 5.05
N LEU A 261 -31.59 7.97 6.35
CA LEU A 261 -30.25 7.93 6.92
C LEU A 261 -29.85 6.46 7.15
N VAL A 262 -28.69 6.07 6.61
CA VAL A 262 -28.12 4.74 6.78
C VAL A 262 -26.73 4.87 7.40
N ARG A 263 -26.47 4.10 8.45
CA ARG A 263 -25.14 3.87 9.02
C ARG A 263 -24.59 2.55 8.48
N VAL A 264 -23.39 2.57 7.96
CA VAL A 264 -22.66 1.37 7.55
C VAL A 264 -21.32 1.35 8.27
N VAL A 265 -20.94 0.20 8.80
CA VAL A 265 -19.66 -0.04 9.45
C VAL A 265 -18.85 -0.99 8.59
N GLY A 266 -17.57 -0.71 8.42
CA GLY A 266 -16.64 -1.57 7.69
C GLY A 266 -15.30 -1.67 8.41
N TRP A 267 -14.77 -2.88 8.46
CA TRP A 267 -13.47 -3.24 9.04
C TRP A 267 -12.42 -3.35 7.95
N TYR A 268 -11.18 -3.00 8.25
CA TYR A 268 -10.05 -3.18 7.33
C TYR A 268 -8.71 -3.27 8.05
N ASP A 269 -7.82 -4.10 7.54
CA ASP A 269 -6.42 -4.09 7.95
C ASP A 269 -5.69 -2.98 7.16
N ASN A 270 -5.27 -1.94 7.86
CA ASN A 270 -4.64 -0.77 7.25
C ASN A 270 -3.25 -1.04 6.65
N GLU A 271 -2.62 -2.17 6.98
CA GLU A 271 -1.32 -2.58 6.46
C GLU A 271 -1.44 -3.73 5.46
N TRP A 272 -2.06 -4.84 5.86
CA TRP A 272 -2.11 -6.04 5.02
C TRP A 272 -3.08 -5.92 3.85
N GLY A 273 -4.30 -5.46 4.09
CA GLY A 273 -5.27 -5.18 3.02
C GLY A 273 -4.74 -4.16 2.03
N TYR A 274 -4.09 -3.11 2.53
CA TYR A 274 -3.47 -2.08 1.69
C TYR A 274 -2.28 -2.60 0.88
N ALA A 275 -1.40 -3.41 1.47
CA ALA A 275 -0.26 -4.00 0.76
C ALA A 275 -0.71 -5.01 -0.30
N ASN A 276 -1.84 -5.70 -0.10
CA ASN A 276 -2.47 -6.50 -1.14
C ASN A 276 -2.90 -5.64 -2.34
N ARG A 277 -3.47 -4.45 -2.12
CA ARG A 277 -3.81 -3.51 -3.23
C ARG A 277 -2.57 -3.04 -3.98
N LEU A 278 -1.45 -2.81 -3.31
CA LEU A 278 -0.18 -2.53 -4.00
C LEU A 278 0.27 -3.71 -4.87
N ALA A 279 0.19 -4.94 -4.36
CA ALA A 279 0.54 -6.14 -5.12
C ALA A 279 -0.38 -6.33 -6.34
N ASP A 280 -1.69 -6.13 -6.18
CA ASP A 280 -2.66 -6.21 -7.27
C ASP A 280 -2.45 -5.10 -8.32
N LEU A 281 -2.05 -3.89 -7.91
CA LEU A 281 -1.70 -2.82 -8.83
C LEU A 281 -0.43 -3.16 -9.63
N LEU A 282 0.59 -3.75 -9.00
CA LEU A 282 1.77 -4.25 -9.72
C LEU A 282 1.40 -5.35 -10.72
N ALA A 283 0.52 -6.28 -10.35
CA ALA A 283 0.02 -7.31 -11.26
C ALA A 283 -0.77 -6.70 -12.45
N ARG A 284 -1.50 -5.62 -12.21
CA ARG A 284 -2.17 -4.88 -13.28
C ARG A 284 -1.16 -4.19 -14.22
N ILE A 285 -0.11 -3.58 -13.68
CA ILE A 285 0.99 -3.01 -14.49
C ILE A 285 1.59 -4.12 -15.37
N TYR A 286 1.88 -5.28 -14.81
CA TYR A 286 2.38 -6.44 -15.55
C TYR A 286 1.47 -6.79 -16.73
N ARG A 287 0.17 -6.96 -16.50
CA ARG A 287 -0.80 -7.31 -17.55
C ARG A 287 -0.88 -6.25 -18.65
N LYS A 288 -0.93 -4.97 -18.30
CA LYS A 288 -0.95 -3.86 -19.27
C LYS A 288 0.34 -3.77 -20.09
N THR A 289 1.50 -4.03 -19.49
CA THR A 289 2.80 -3.87 -20.16
C THR A 289 3.26 -5.11 -20.94
N ARG A 290 2.70 -6.29 -20.66
CA ARG A 290 3.08 -7.57 -21.28
C ARG A 290 2.02 -8.14 -22.21
N GLY A 291 0.90 -7.45 -22.44
CA GLY A 291 -0.17 -7.88 -23.35
C GLY A 291 -0.97 -9.10 -22.86
N GLY A 292 -1.05 -9.30 -21.55
CA GLY A 292 -1.94 -10.29 -20.94
C GLY A 292 -3.40 -9.89 -21.13
N SER A 293 -4.26 -10.83 -21.59
CA SER A 293 -5.69 -10.62 -21.70
C SER A 293 -6.29 -10.23 -20.35
N GLU A 294 -7.05 -9.15 -20.30
CA GLU A 294 -7.87 -8.80 -19.15
C GLU A 294 -9.00 -9.82 -19.03
N ASN A 295 -8.81 -10.89 -18.25
CA ASN A 295 -9.91 -11.71 -17.80
C ASN A 295 -10.67 -10.91 -16.73
N HIS A 296 -11.79 -10.34 -17.15
CA HIS A 296 -12.81 -9.80 -16.25
C HIS A 296 -13.55 -11.01 -15.64
N GLY A 297 -13.17 -11.37 -14.41
CA GLY A 297 -13.91 -12.28 -13.56
C GLY A 297 -14.55 -11.51 -12.43
#